data_a6c58245f44ad3d3d3f50a3631867c72
#
_entry.id   a6c58245f44ad3d3d3f50a3631867c72
#
_cell.length_a   1.000
_cell.length_b   1.000
_cell.length_c   1.000
_cell.angle_alpha   90.00
_cell.angle_beta   90.00
_cell.angle_gamma   90.00
#
_symmetry.space_group_name_H-M   'P 1'
#
loop_
_entity.id
_entity.type
_entity.pdbx_description
1 polymer ?
#
loop_
_entity_poly.entity_id
_entity_poly.type
_entity_poly.pdbx_seq_one_letter_code
_entity_poly.pdbx_strand_id
1 'polypeptide(L)'
;MEKVRGSIYLLCIFLCLISLSFSLISPPIQRDLFYSASYIALIGMLIERKNIKIKSDPIFYSIILIGIIKVVWTVFLYGYDDFGHGNVQNDAGKKLIVGGLLALYINQYLKTCSYKNFNYQRALLFVFSLAFVFTTVYAFYQMLNGMERVEFSTNRATIAAYIYSTLSLLLVYLFFINEMSFKYRVFFSFLVILISFIVIMMTGTRAVIFSYPFLVVLVFLFHFRRVSFNFFVVFSCLFLLACYISYGGFIKPKIEQTKKELQLYNQGIDSSSLGSRFSLWVVGGEIFLSHPYGNTLENRRKQAEIKILDAPENQTALIYIDTHLHNELLESASLQGVVGLLSVFAFYLSMLIRAIRRRLTPLLIVSLCMIVYGTTDVLLISPESIMFFILTLAFFSRFPVSMRSQVTE
;
A
#
# COMPACT_ATOMS: atom_id res chain seq x y z
N MET A 1 -36.00 0.60 -11.85
CA MET A 1 -35.10 0.76 -10.67
C MET A 1 -33.82 -0.09 -10.77
N GLU A 2 -33.89 -1.36 -11.14
CA GLU A 2 -32.73 -2.26 -11.22
C GLU A 2 -31.67 -1.81 -12.24
N LYS A 3 -32.10 -1.36 -13.43
CA LYS A 3 -31.19 -0.79 -14.45
C LYS A 3 -30.44 0.46 -13.95
N VAL A 4 -31.12 1.37 -13.25
CA VAL A 4 -30.49 2.59 -12.70
C VAL A 4 -29.44 2.24 -11.64
N ARG A 5 -29.73 1.28 -10.77
CA ARG A 5 -28.78 0.78 -9.77
C ARG A 5 -27.53 0.21 -10.41
N GLY A 6 -27.72 -0.61 -11.47
CA GLY A 6 -26.60 -1.18 -12.21
C GLY A 6 -25.72 -0.12 -12.86
N SER A 7 -26.32 0.93 -13.43
CA SER A 7 -25.56 2.02 -14.06
C SER A 7 -24.76 2.82 -13.04
N ILE A 8 -25.32 3.14 -11.86
CA ILE A 8 -24.60 3.83 -10.78
C ILE A 8 -23.39 3.01 -10.33
N TYR A 9 -23.56 1.72 -10.16
CA TYR A 9 -22.50 0.83 -9.75
C TYR A 9 -21.38 0.71 -10.80
N LEU A 10 -21.75 0.50 -12.07
CA LEU A 10 -20.77 0.43 -13.16
C LEU A 10 -19.98 1.74 -13.31
N LEU A 11 -20.65 2.89 -13.18
CA LEU A 11 -19.99 4.20 -13.17
C LEU A 11 -19.00 4.31 -12.00
N CYS A 12 -19.40 3.88 -10.82
CA CYS A 12 -18.53 3.88 -9.64
C CYS A 12 -17.27 3.01 -9.87
N ILE A 13 -17.45 1.77 -10.38
CA ILE A 13 -16.33 0.89 -10.73
C ILE A 13 -15.42 1.53 -11.78
N PHE A 14 -15.98 2.09 -12.83
CA PHE A 14 -15.23 2.70 -13.91
C PHE A 14 -14.35 3.84 -13.41
N LEU A 15 -14.90 4.74 -12.58
CA LEU A 15 -14.13 5.82 -11.95
C LEU A 15 -13.01 5.29 -11.04
N CYS A 16 -13.29 4.24 -10.26
CA CYS A 16 -12.28 3.60 -9.42
C CYS A 16 -11.14 2.98 -10.23
N LEU A 17 -11.44 2.31 -11.35
CA LEU A 17 -10.46 1.71 -12.23
C LEU A 17 -9.57 2.76 -12.88
N ILE A 18 -10.15 3.87 -13.35
CA ILE A 18 -9.38 4.99 -13.90
C ILE A 18 -8.54 5.64 -12.79
N SER A 19 -9.10 5.88 -11.60
CA SER A 19 -8.36 6.41 -10.45
C SER A 19 -7.12 5.58 -10.13
N LEU A 20 -7.23 4.24 -10.14
CA LEU A 20 -6.09 3.33 -9.97
C LEU A 20 -5.02 3.50 -11.06
N SER A 21 -5.44 3.71 -12.31
CA SER A 21 -4.50 3.89 -13.44
C SER A 21 -3.67 5.18 -13.30
N PHE A 22 -4.22 6.21 -12.67
CA PHE A 22 -3.56 7.50 -12.49
C PHE A 22 -2.75 7.62 -11.20
N SER A 23 -2.68 6.59 -10.36
CA SER A 23 -2.06 6.65 -9.03
C SER A 23 -0.59 7.11 -9.01
N LEU A 24 0.19 6.83 -10.07
CA LEU A 24 1.58 7.25 -10.20
C LEU A 24 1.81 8.32 -11.27
N ILE A 25 0.80 8.59 -12.11
CA ILE A 25 0.92 9.49 -13.26
C ILE A 25 0.41 10.88 -12.91
N SER A 26 -0.74 10.95 -12.22
CA SER A 26 -1.36 12.23 -11.85
C SER A 26 -2.15 12.10 -10.54
N PRO A 27 -1.53 12.34 -9.38
CA PRO A 27 -2.20 12.32 -8.09
C PRO A 27 -3.45 13.23 -8.00
N PRO A 28 -3.49 14.43 -8.64
CA PRO A 28 -4.72 15.23 -8.66
C PRO A 28 -5.88 14.51 -9.36
N ILE A 29 -5.65 13.92 -10.53
CA ILE A 29 -6.69 13.18 -11.26
C ILE A 29 -7.12 11.94 -10.46
N GLN A 30 -6.17 11.20 -9.87
CA GLN A 30 -6.48 10.09 -8.96
C GLN A 30 -7.43 10.52 -7.85
N ARG A 31 -7.12 11.63 -7.19
CA ARG A 31 -7.89 12.17 -6.07
C ARG A 31 -9.31 12.56 -6.49
N ASP A 32 -9.43 13.29 -7.59
CA ASP A 32 -10.73 13.81 -8.04
C ASP A 32 -11.66 12.67 -8.48
N LEU A 33 -11.11 11.66 -9.15
CA LEU A 33 -11.85 10.44 -9.51
C LEU A 33 -12.23 9.60 -8.29
N PHE A 34 -11.33 9.48 -7.30
CA PHE A 34 -11.60 8.78 -6.05
C PHE A 34 -12.76 9.42 -5.29
N TYR A 35 -12.77 10.74 -5.13
CA TYR A 35 -13.87 11.43 -4.46
C TYR A 35 -15.16 11.37 -5.26
N SER A 36 -15.10 11.53 -6.58
CA SER A 36 -16.27 11.38 -7.45
C SER A 36 -16.91 9.99 -7.31
N ALA A 37 -16.09 8.93 -7.34
CA ALA A 37 -16.55 7.55 -7.09
C ALA A 37 -17.17 7.39 -5.69
N SER A 38 -16.55 8.03 -4.68
CA SER A 38 -17.02 7.97 -3.31
C SER A 38 -18.37 8.63 -3.11
N TYR A 39 -18.59 9.80 -3.70
CA TYR A 39 -19.91 10.47 -3.66
C TYR A 39 -20.98 9.66 -4.39
N ILE A 40 -20.66 9.07 -5.53
CA ILE A 40 -21.56 8.17 -6.25
C ILE A 40 -21.91 6.93 -5.41
N ALA A 41 -20.91 6.36 -4.73
CA ALA A 41 -21.13 5.23 -3.83
C ALA A 41 -22.06 5.59 -2.66
N LEU A 42 -21.89 6.76 -2.04
CA LEU A 42 -22.78 7.24 -0.98
C LEU A 42 -24.22 7.42 -1.47
N ILE A 43 -24.41 8.01 -2.66
CA ILE A 43 -25.74 8.12 -3.29
C ILE A 43 -26.32 6.72 -3.55
N GLY A 44 -25.51 5.80 -4.09
CA GLY A 44 -25.91 4.41 -4.30
C GLY A 44 -26.35 3.71 -3.01
N MET A 45 -25.61 3.88 -1.91
CA MET A 45 -25.96 3.36 -0.60
C MET A 45 -27.29 3.92 -0.08
N LEU A 46 -27.54 5.21 -0.24
CA LEU A 46 -28.79 5.85 0.18
C LEU A 46 -29.99 5.32 -0.61
N ILE A 47 -29.85 5.15 -1.92
CA ILE A 47 -30.91 4.60 -2.80
C ILE A 47 -31.21 3.13 -2.41
N GLU A 48 -30.18 2.38 -2.03
CA GLU A 48 -30.28 0.96 -1.76
C GLU A 48 -30.44 0.60 -0.27
N ARG A 49 -30.57 1.59 0.61
CA ARG A 49 -30.60 1.41 2.09
C ARG A 49 -31.53 0.29 2.59
N LYS A 50 -32.62 -0.01 1.88
CA LYS A 50 -33.58 -1.08 2.23
C LYS A 50 -33.12 -2.46 1.79
N ASN A 51 -32.22 -2.56 0.81
CA ASN A 51 -31.78 -3.81 0.18
C ASN A 51 -30.34 -4.20 0.56
N ILE A 52 -29.57 -3.23 1.03
CA ILE A 52 -28.18 -3.47 1.47
C ILE A 52 -28.24 -4.10 2.86
N LYS A 53 -28.13 -5.42 2.92
CA LYS A 53 -27.75 -6.10 4.15
C LYS A 53 -26.25 -5.88 4.31
N ILE A 54 -25.85 -4.86 5.08
CA ILE A 54 -24.44 -4.59 5.42
C ILE A 54 -23.94 -5.81 6.20
N LYS A 55 -23.44 -6.80 5.45
CA LYS A 55 -22.72 -7.92 6.10
C LYS A 55 -21.40 -7.39 6.60
N SER A 56 -21.10 -7.68 7.86
CA SER A 56 -19.86 -7.29 8.50
C SER A 56 -18.63 -7.65 7.64
N ASP A 57 -17.86 -6.66 7.27
CA ASP A 57 -16.57 -6.83 6.59
C ASP A 57 -15.47 -6.24 7.47
N PRO A 58 -14.77 -7.07 8.27
CA PRO A 58 -13.81 -6.59 9.25
C PRO A 58 -12.72 -5.68 8.66
N ILE A 59 -12.30 -5.91 7.41
CA ILE A 59 -11.26 -5.09 6.76
C ILE A 59 -11.75 -3.65 6.59
N PHE A 60 -12.94 -3.47 6.00
CA PHE A 60 -13.42 -2.11 5.71
C PHE A 60 -13.91 -1.39 6.95
N TYR A 61 -14.46 -2.12 7.93
CA TYR A 61 -14.77 -1.53 9.24
C TYR A 61 -13.53 -1.10 10.00
N SER A 62 -12.43 -1.86 9.91
CA SER A 62 -11.16 -1.45 10.52
C SER A 62 -10.60 -0.19 9.85
N ILE A 63 -10.68 -0.06 8.52
CA ILE A 63 -10.28 1.15 7.79
C ILE A 63 -11.10 2.36 8.25
N ILE A 64 -12.43 2.21 8.31
CA ILE A 64 -13.34 3.28 8.77
C ILE A 64 -13.03 3.64 10.22
N LEU A 65 -12.81 2.65 11.07
CA LEU A 65 -12.46 2.85 12.49
C LEU A 65 -11.15 3.64 12.64
N ILE A 66 -10.10 3.28 11.90
CA ILE A 66 -8.83 4.05 11.90
C ILE A 66 -9.11 5.49 11.47
N GLY A 67 -9.91 5.68 10.43
CA GLY A 67 -10.30 7.01 9.96
C GLY A 67 -11.05 7.82 11.02
N ILE A 68 -12.02 7.21 11.71
CA ILE A 68 -12.76 7.84 12.81
C ILE A 68 -11.82 8.20 13.96
N ILE A 69 -10.93 7.29 14.36
CA ILE A 69 -9.95 7.53 15.43
C ILE A 69 -9.08 8.75 15.07
N LYS A 70 -8.55 8.82 13.84
CA LYS A 70 -7.72 9.96 13.40
C LYS A 70 -8.50 11.28 13.44
N VAL A 71 -9.74 11.32 12.96
CA VAL A 71 -10.58 12.53 12.97
C VAL A 71 -10.96 12.92 14.40
N VAL A 72 -11.45 11.97 15.19
CA VAL A 72 -11.86 12.23 16.58
C VAL A 72 -10.66 12.70 17.42
N TRP A 73 -9.51 12.04 17.27
CA TRP A 73 -8.28 12.43 17.92
C TRP A 73 -7.89 13.89 17.58
N THR A 74 -7.93 14.25 16.26
CA THR A 74 -7.61 15.63 15.86
C THR A 74 -8.59 16.63 16.46
N VAL A 75 -9.90 16.38 16.34
CA VAL A 75 -10.92 17.28 16.86
C VAL A 75 -10.83 17.42 18.39
N PHE A 76 -10.59 16.32 19.10
CA PHE A 76 -10.50 16.32 20.55
C PHE A 76 -9.29 17.08 21.08
N LEU A 77 -8.15 16.99 20.43
CA LEU A 77 -6.90 17.60 20.90
C LEU A 77 -6.66 19.03 20.38
N TYR A 78 -7.15 19.35 19.18
CA TYR A 78 -6.91 20.66 18.54
C TYR A 78 -8.16 21.57 18.50
N GLY A 79 -9.36 21.01 18.78
CA GLY A 79 -10.61 21.75 18.60
C GLY A 79 -11.08 21.81 17.15
N TYR A 80 -12.04 22.69 16.85
CA TYR A 80 -12.67 22.79 15.51
C TYR A 80 -12.08 23.91 14.64
N ASP A 81 -11.49 24.94 15.23
CA ASP A 81 -11.20 26.18 14.52
C ASP A 81 -9.84 26.17 13.83
N ASP A 82 -8.85 25.52 14.41
CA ASP A 82 -7.52 25.39 13.81
C ASP A 82 -6.87 24.04 14.20
N PHE A 83 -6.76 23.15 13.24
CA PHE A 83 -6.10 21.87 13.45
C PHE A 83 -4.57 21.96 13.40
N GLY A 84 -3.99 23.11 13.06
CA GLY A 84 -2.55 23.27 12.99
C GLY A 84 -1.86 22.13 12.23
N HIS A 85 -0.85 21.53 12.86
CA HIS A 85 -0.15 20.35 12.35
C HIS A 85 -1.01 19.08 12.31
N GLY A 86 -2.14 19.02 13.02
CA GLY A 86 -3.10 17.91 13.00
C GLY A 86 -3.87 17.76 11.70
N ASN A 87 -3.84 18.76 10.80
CA ASN A 87 -4.55 18.74 9.51
C ASN A 87 -4.24 17.49 8.68
N VAL A 88 -2.98 17.05 8.63
CA VAL A 88 -2.56 15.87 7.87
C VAL A 88 -3.27 14.61 8.36
N GLN A 89 -3.39 14.43 9.68
CA GLN A 89 -4.07 13.29 10.29
C GLN A 89 -5.59 13.34 10.06
N ASN A 90 -6.19 14.53 10.17
CA ASN A 90 -7.61 14.74 9.91
C ASN A 90 -7.98 14.44 8.46
N ASP A 91 -7.19 14.94 7.51
CA ASP A 91 -7.39 14.68 6.08
C ASP A 91 -7.19 13.22 5.69
N ALA A 92 -6.20 12.55 6.29
CA ALA A 92 -6.01 11.12 6.15
C ALA A 92 -7.22 10.36 6.71
N GLY A 93 -7.69 10.73 7.90
CA GLY A 93 -8.87 10.14 8.53
C GLY A 93 -10.13 10.25 7.67
N LYS A 94 -10.41 11.45 7.10
CA LYS A 94 -11.54 11.66 6.17
C LYS A 94 -11.44 10.75 4.95
N LYS A 95 -10.24 10.64 4.33
CA LYS A 95 -10.01 9.76 3.17
C LYS A 95 -10.23 8.29 3.51
N LEU A 96 -9.80 7.85 4.70
CA LEU A 96 -10.01 6.48 5.17
C LEU A 96 -11.50 6.18 5.39
N ILE A 97 -12.27 7.10 5.99
CA ILE A 97 -13.72 6.92 6.20
C ILE A 97 -14.44 6.82 4.85
N VAL A 98 -14.24 7.81 3.99
CA VAL A 98 -14.92 7.90 2.69
C VAL A 98 -14.54 6.74 1.79
N GLY A 99 -13.25 6.40 1.75
CA GLY A 99 -12.73 5.26 0.99
C GLY A 99 -13.19 3.91 1.55
N GLY A 100 -13.28 3.76 2.86
CA GLY A 100 -13.83 2.56 3.48
C GLY A 100 -15.32 2.33 3.13
N LEU A 101 -16.12 3.40 3.09
CA LEU A 101 -17.52 3.35 2.65
C LEU A 101 -17.61 3.00 1.16
N LEU A 102 -16.78 3.63 0.30
CA LEU A 102 -16.68 3.28 -1.12
C LEU A 102 -16.36 1.79 -1.31
N ALA A 103 -15.36 1.30 -0.58
CA ALA A 103 -14.96 -0.11 -0.66
C ALA A 103 -16.05 -1.07 -0.17
N LEU A 104 -16.80 -0.71 0.87
CA LEU A 104 -17.98 -1.46 1.31
C LEU A 104 -19.05 -1.51 0.22
N TYR A 105 -19.35 -0.40 -0.44
CA TYR A 105 -20.33 -0.34 -1.51
C TYR A 105 -19.95 -1.26 -2.67
N ILE A 106 -18.73 -1.13 -3.18
CA ILE A 106 -18.22 -1.98 -4.28
C ILE A 106 -18.28 -3.46 -3.88
N ASN A 107 -17.81 -3.79 -2.68
CA ASN A 107 -17.69 -5.17 -2.23
C ASN A 107 -19.05 -5.86 -2.02
N GLN A 108 -20.05 -5.13 -1.56
CA GLN A 108 -21.42 -5.68 -1.38
C GLN A 108 -22.11 -5.93 -2.70
N TYR A 109 -21.94 -5.01 -3.63
CA TYR A 109 -22.58 -5.12 -4.93
C TYR A 109 -21.96 -6.25 -5.79
N LEU A 110 -20.66 -6.47 -5.70
CA LEU A 110 -20.00 -7.64 -6.32
C LEU A 110 -20.59 -8.98 -5.87
N LYS A 111 -21.26 -9.02 -4.70
CA LYS A 111 -21.95 -10.24 -4.22
C LYS A 111 -23.35 -10.41 -4.78
N THR A 112 -24.08 -9.32 -4.94
CA THR A 112 -25.55 -9.37 -5.19
C THR A 112 -25.88 -9.32 -6.66
N CYS A 113 -25.06 -8.67 -7.48
CA CYS A 113 -25.28 -8.52 -8.90
C CYS A 113 -24.32 -9.43 -9.67
N SER A 114 -24.81 -10.63 -9.99
CA SER A 114 -24.20 -11.46 -11.02
C SER A 114 -24.39 -10.80 -12.39
N TYR A 115 -23.58 -9.76 -12.68
CA TYR A 115 -23.56 -9.18 -14.02
C TYR A 115 -22.96 -10.20 -14.96
N LYS A 116 -23.82 -10.98 -15.61
CA LYS A 116 -23.47 -12.01 -16.59
C LYS A 116 -22.59 -11.52 -17.75
N ASN A 117 -22.52 -10.20 -17.98
CA ASN A 117 -21.86 -9.61 -19.16
C ASN A 117 -20.60 -8.79 -18.86
N PHE A 118 -20.26 -8.49 -17.60
CA PHE A 118 -19.07 -7.72 -17.28
C PHE A 118 -17.97 -8.62 -16.74
N ASN A 119 -16.98 -8.91 -17.58
CA ASN A 119 -15.82 -9.69 -17.15
C ASN A 119 -14.85 -8.79 -16.35
N TYR A 120 -15.11 -8.72 -15.06
CA TYR A 120 -14.35 -7.96 -14.08
C TYR A 120 -12.85 -8.28 -14.08
N GLN A 121 -12.49 -9.55 -14.28
CA GLN A 121 -11.10 -10.01 -14.31
C GLN A 121 -10.35 -9.44 -15.53
N ARG A 122 -10.99 -9.45 -16.71
CA ARG A 122 -10.42 -8.87 -17.92
C ARG A 122 -10.27 -7.35 -17.83
N ALA A 123 -11.26 -6.68 -17.22
CA ALA A 123 -11.17 -5.23 -16.99
C ALA A 123 -10.00 -4.86 -16.07
N LEU A 124 -9.83 -5.58 -14.96
CA LEU A 124 -8.69 -5.38 -14.07
C LEU A 124 -7.36 -5.67 -14.76
N LEU A 125 -7.24 -6.79 -15.51
CA LEU A 125 -6.03 -7.10 -16.25
C LEU A 125 -5.69 -5.98 -17.24
N PHE A 126 -6.67 -5.50 -17.99
CA PHE A 126 -6.47 -4.43 -18.95
C PHE A 126 -6.00 -3.13 -18.27
N VAL A 127 -6.70 -2.71 -17.22
CA VAL A 127 -6.39 -1.47 -16.48
C VAL A 127 -5.01 -1.55 -15.82
N PHE A 128 -4.71 -2.67 -15.14
CA PHE A 128 -3.40 -2.84 -14.50
C PHE A 128 -2.26 -2.95 -15.53
N SER A 129 -2.51 -3.56 -16.68
CA SER A 129 -1.53 -3.61 -17.79
C SER A 129 -1.24 -2.22 -18.35
N LEU A 130 -2.28 -1.41 -18.61
CA LEU A 130 -2.11 -0.03 -19.06
C LEU A 130 -1.39 0.81 -18.02
N ALA A 131 -1.82 0.76 -16.77
CA ALA A 131 -1.18 1.48 -15.67
C ALA A 131 0.31 1.10 -15.56
N PHE A 132 0.63 -0.19 -15.65
CA PHE A 132 2.00 -0.68 -15.63
C PHE A 132 2.84 -0.15 -16.78
N VAL A 133 2.33 -0.22 -18.02
CA VAL A 133 3.05 0.26 -19.20
C VAL A 133 3.31 1.76 -19.11
N PHE A 134 2.28 2.57 -18.83
CA PHE A 134 2.43 4.02 -18.74
C PHE A 134 3.36 4.45 -17.62
N THR A 135 3.24 3.85 -16.44
CA THR A 135 4.12 4.16 -15.31
C THR A 135 5.56 3.73 -15.61
N THR A 136 5.76 2.57 -16.23
CA THR A 136 7.10 2.11 -16.64
C THR A 136 7.74 3.07 -17.66
N VAL A 137 7.01 3.47 -18.69
CA VAL A 137 7.50 4.46 -19.68
C VAL A 137 7.85 5.77 -18.99
N TYR A 138 7.01 6.23 -18.06
CA TYR A 138 7.26 7.44 -17.30
C TYR A 138 8.48 7.34 -16.40
N ALA A 139 8.74 6.18 -15.78
CA ALA A 139 9.95 5.92 -15.00
C ALA A 139 11.22 6.07 -15.86
N PHE A 140 11.23 5.43 -17.05
CA PHE A 140 12.37 5.58 -17.97
C PHE A 140 12.52 7.02 -18.46
N TYR A 141 11.43 7.72 -18.74
CA TYR A 141 11.46 9.13 -19.09
C TYR A 141 12.15 9.99 -18.00
N GLN A 142 11.80 9.78 -16.73
CA GLN A 142 12.42 10.49 -15.61
C GLN A 142 13.93 10.21 -15.53
N MET A 143 14.34 8.95 -15.68
CA MET A 143 15.76 8.58 -15.65
C MET A 143 16.54 9.19 -16.82
N LEU A 144 15.98 9.17 -18.04
CA LEU A 144 16.61 9.76 -19.22
C LEU A 144 16.77 11.29 -19.12
N ASN A 145 15.89 11.94 -18.36
CA ASN A 145 15.99 13.38 -18.06
C ASN A 145 16.89 13.68 -16.84
N GLY A 146 17.68 12.73 -16.38
CA GLY A 146 18.71 12.97 -15.36
C GLY A 146 18.21 13.02 -13.92
N MET A 147 17.00 12.52 -13.62
CA MET A 147 16.55 12.41 -12.23
C MET A 147 17.39 11.34 -11.51
N GLU A 148 17.93 11.67 -10.33
CA GLU A 148 18.71 10.75 -9.50
C GLU A 148 17.88 9.55 -9.01
N ARG A 149 16.58 9.78 -8.81
CA ARG A 149 15.63 8.77 -8.33
C ARG A 149 14.29 8.93 -9.04
N VAL A 150 13.69 7.82 -9.41
CA VAL A 150 12.33 7.83 -9.96
C VAL A 150 11.32 8.07 -8.84
N GLU A 151 10.55 9.14 -8.94
CA GLU A 151 9.51 9.53 -7.97
C GLU A 151 8.12 9.54 -8.58
N PHE A 152 8.03 9.32 -9.88
CA PHE A 152 6.81 9.51 -10.68
C PHE A 152 6.24 10.93 -10.43
N SER A 153 4.92 11.06 -10.37
CA SER A 153 4.27 12.34 -10.03
C SER A 153 3.92 12.46 -8.55
N THR A 154 4.38 11.52 -7.70
CA THR A 154 4.10 11.56 -6.26
C THR A 154 5.09 12.43 -5.49
N ASN A 155 6.18 12.85 -6.12
CA ASN A 155 7.29 13.60 -5.51
C ASN A 155 7.89 12.90 -4.26
N ARG A 156 7.70 11.58 -4.16
CA ARG A 156 8.18 10.73 -3.05
C ARG A 156 8.55 9.37 -3.59
N ALA A 157 9.84 9.13 -3.85
CA ALA A 157 10.33 7.87 -4.39
C ALA A 157 9.91 6.63 -3.58
N THR A 158 9.75 6.76 -2.25
CA THR A 158 9.32 5.66 -1.37
C THR A 158 7.87 5.26 -1.63
N ILE A 159 6.93 6.20 -1.61
CA ILE A 159 5.51 5.95 -1.88
C ILE A 159 5.31 5.43 -3.30
N ALA A 160 6.02 6.03 -4.26
CA ALA A 160 6.04 5.59 -5.65
C ALA A 160 6.44 4.12 -5.79
N ALA A 161 7.53 3.71 -5.12
CA ALA A 161 8.02 2.34 -5.12
C ALA A 161 7.01 1.35 -4.49
N TYR A 162 6.34 1.73 -3.41
CA TYR A 162 5.33 0.90 -2.74
C TYR A 162 4.11 0.65 -3.65
N ILE A 163 3.61 1.68 -4.29
CA ILE A 163 2.48 1.57 -5.22
C ILE A 163 2.88 0.76 -6.45
N TYR A 164 4.02 1.07 -7.08
CA TYR A 164 4.47 0.40 -8.30
C TYR A 164 4.76 -1.09 -8.08
N SER A 165 5.44 -1.45 -6.99
CA SER A 165 5.72 -2.85 -6.66
C SER A 165 4.44 -3.65 -6.37
N THR A 166 3.48 -3.06 -5.65
CA THR A 166 2.19 -3.70 -5.38
C THR A 166 1.38 -3.89 -6.67
N LEU A 167 1.34 -2.86 -7.52
CA LEU A 167 0.69 -2.91 -8.84
C LEU A 167 1.27 -4.04 -9.70
N SER A 168 2.60 -4.15 -9.76
CA SER A 168 3.28 -5.19 -10.54
C SER A 168 3.01 -6.60 -10.02
N LEU A 169 3.02 -6.83 -8.71
CA LEU A 169 2.70 -8.13 -8.11
C LEU A 169 1.26 -8.55 -8.39
N LEU A 170 0.32 -7.61 -8.33
CA LEU A 170 -1.07 -7.86 -8.66
C LEU A 170 -1.26 -8.12 -10.16
N LEU A 171 -0.52 -7.43 -11.02
CA LEU A 171 -0.54 -7.69 -12.45
C LEU A 171 -0.01 -9.08 -12.79
N VAL A 172 1.08 -9.53 -12.15
CA VAL A 172 1.57 -10.91 -12.24
C VAL A 172 0.48 -11.90 -11.87
N TYR A 173 -0.20 -11.68 -10.74
CA TYR A 173 -1.33 -12.52 -10.33
C TYR A 173 -2.45 -12.55 -11.37
N LEU A 174 -2.84 -11.39 -11.94
CA LEU A 174 -3.88 -11.28 -12.95
C LEU A 174 -3.53 -12.02 -14.25
N PHE A 175 -2.26 -12.00 -14.69
CA PHE A 175 -1.82 -12.82 -15.81
C PHE A 175 -2.00 -14.30 -15.53
N PHE A 176 -1.67 -14.77 -14.33
CA PHE A 176 -1.76 -16.19 -14.01
C PHE A 176 -3.19 -16.74 -13.93
N ILE A 177 -4.16 -15.94 -13.54
CA ILE A 177 -5.57 -16.35 -13.51
C ILE A 177 -6.29 -16.19 -14.85
N ASN A 178 -5.64 -15.58 -15.85
CA ASN A 178 -6.23 -15.36 -17.18
C ASN A 178 -6.26 -16.66 -17.98
N GLU A 179 -7.20 -16.76 -18.93
CA GLU A 179 -7.42 -17.91 -19.81
C GLU A 179 -6.36 -18.07 -20.92
N MET A 180 -5.26 -17.32 -20.87
CA MET A 180 -4.15 -17.45 -21.82
C MET A 180 -3.43 -18.78 -21.67
N SER A 181 -2.74 -19.24 -22.72
CA SER A 181 -1.93 -20.47 -22.61
C SER A 181 -0.83 -20.29 -21.55
N PHE A 182 -0.43 -21.39 -20.92
CA PHE A 182 0.53 -21.39 -19.81
C PHE A 182 1.85 -20.68 -20.19
N LYS A 183 2.35 -20.90 -21.40
CA LYS A 183 3.60 -20.28 -21.91
C LYS A 183 3.52 -18.76 -21.90
N TYR A 184 2.41 -18.18 -22.38
CA TYR A 184 2.22 -16.72 -22.41
C TYR A 184 2.03 -16.14 -20.99
N ARG A 185 1.29 -16.84 -20.12
CA ARG A 185 1.14 -16.40 -18.71
C ARG A 185 2.49 -16.28 -18.03
N VAL A 186 3.33 -17.30 -18.18
CA VAL A 186 4.68 -17.32 -17.64
C VAL A 186 5.55 -16.22 -18.23
N PHE A 187 5.56 -16.09 -19.56
CA PHE A 187 6.36 -15.09 -20.26
C PHE A 187 6.02 -13.66 -19.82
N PHE A 188 4.74 -13.28 -19.82
CA PHE A 188 4.33 -11.93 -19.41
C PHE A 188 4.58 -11.67 -17.94
N SER A 189 4.36 -12.65 -17.07
CA SER A 189 4.65 -12.51 -15.65
C SER A 189 6.13 -12.30 -15.39
N PHE A 190 6.99 -13.06 -16.05
CA PHE A 190 8.44 -12.89 -15.98
C PHE A 190 8.87 -11.50 -16.46
N LEU A 191 8.35 -11.06 -17.61
CA LEU A 191 8.63 -9.74 -18.17
C LEU A 191 8.22 -8.62 -17.21
N VAL A 192 7.04 -8.71 -16.60
CA VAL A 192 6.58 -7.75 -15.58
C VAL A 192 7.53 -7.72 -14.39
N ILE A 193 7.93 -8.88 -13.86
CA ILE A 193 8.82 -8.94 -12.70
C ILE A 193 10.18 -8.33 -13.02
N LEU A 194 10.76 -8.68 -14.17
CA LEU A 194 12.06 -8.16 -14.59
C LEU A 194 12.05 -6.64 -14.74
N ILE A 195 11.09 -6.12 -15.51
CA ILE A 195 10.94 -4.68 -15.72
C ILE A 195 10.67 -3.97 -14.39
N SER A 196 9.80 -4.54 -13.55
CA SER A 196 9.50 -3.95 -12.23
C SER A 196 10.75 -3.88 -11.35
N PHE A 197 11.57 -4.92 -11.36
CA PHE A 197 12.80 -4.92 -10.58
C PHE A 197 13.76 -3.81 -11.03
N ILE A 198 13.89 -3.59 -12.34
CA ILE A 198 14.67 -2.48 -12.89
C ILE A 198 14.13 -1.12 -12.42
N VAL A 199 12.82 -0.89 -12.57
CA VAL A 199 12.19 0.38 -12.15
C VAL A 199 12.32 0.59 -10.64
N ILE A 200 12.14 -0.46 -9.83
CA ILE A 200 12.32 -0.39 -8.38
C ILE A 200 13.77 0.01 -8.02
N MET A 201 14.76 -0.53 -8.73
CA MET A 201 16.17 -0.10 -8.57
C MET A 201 16.33 1.41 -8.86
N MET A 202 15.70 1.92 -9.93
CA MET A 202 15.70 3.34 -10.27
C MET A 202 15.08 4.23 -9.19
N THR A 203 14.10 3.74 -8.40
CA THR A 203 13.56 4.50 -7.26
C THR A 203 14.56 4.62 -6.11
N GLY A 204 15.55 3.75 -6.04
CA GLY A 204 16.54 3.69 -4.95
C GLY A 204 15.93 3.39 -3.57
N THR A 205 14.70 2.89 -3.49
CA THR A 205 13.98 2.62 -2.25
C THR A 205 14.39 1.26 -1.67
N ARG A 206 15.33 1.26 -0.71
CA ARG A 206 15.92 0.04 -0.12
C ARG A 206 14.88 -0.95 0.39
N ALA A 207 13.84 -0.45 1.08
CA ALA A 207 12.78 -1.30 1.62
C ALA A 207 12.12 -2.17 0.53
N VAL A 208 11.86 -1.60 -0.66
CA VAL A 208 11.26 -2.33 -1.78
C VAL A 208 12.28 -3.17 -2.52
N ILE A 209 13.50 -2.66 -2.73
CA ILE A 209 14.57 -3.40 -3.41
C ILE A 209 14.81 -4.76 -2.73
N PHE A 210 14.84 -4.79 -1.40
CA PHE A 210 15.09 -6.03 -0.65
C PHE A 210 13.83 -6.86 -0.43
N SER A 211 12.66 -6.25 -0.25
CA SER A 211 11.43 -7.00 0.00
C SER A 211 10.76 -7.56 -1.25
N TYR A 212 10.87 -6.88 -2.40
CA TYR A 212 10.18 -7.26 -3.63
C TYR A 212 10.53 -8.67 -4.12
N PRO A 213 11.82 -9.08 -4.20
CA PRO A 213 12.19 -10.46 -4.54
C PRO A 213 11.53 -11.49 -3.63
N PHE A 214 11.54 -11.23 -2.33
CA PHE A 214 10.93 -12.10 -1.34
C PHE A 214 9.40 -12.19 -1.51
N LEU A 215 8.74 -11.05 -1.75
CA LEU A 215 7.30 -11.01 -2.03
C LEU A 215 6.94 -11.77 -3.31
N VAL A 216 7.76 -11.66 -4.37
CA VAL A 216 7.60 -12.46 -5.59
C VAL A 216 7.64 -13.94 -5.27
N VAL A 217 8.64 -14.42 -4.54
CA VAL A 217 8.76 -15.83 -4.14
C VAL A 217 7.54 -16.27 -3.34
N LEU A 218 7.09 -15.48 -2.36
CA LEU A 218 5.90 -15.79 -1.57
C LEU A 218 4.64 -15.91 -2.44
N VAL A 219 4.44 -15.02 -3.41
CA VAL A 219 3.32 -15.09 -4.36
C VAL A 219 3.34 -16.41 -5.11
N PHE A 220 4.51 -16.82 -5.59
CA PHE A 220 4.67 -18.10 -6.29
C PHE A 220 4.39 -19.29 -5.37
N LEU A 221 4.92 -19.31 -4.17
CA LEU A 221 4.72 -20.41 -3.22
C LEU A 221 3.26 -20.59 -2.81
N PHE A 222 2.52 -19.49 -2.60
CA PHE A 222 1.12 -19.54 -2.19
C PHE A 222 0.16 -19.87 -3.33
N HIS A 223 0.44 -19.38 -4.53
CA HIS A 223 -0.47 -19.55 -5.66
C HIS A 223 -0.16 -20.82 -6.47
N PHE A 224 1.12 -21.19 -6.59
CA PHE A 224 1.61 -22.19 -7.52
C PHE A 224 2.09 -23.47 -6.86
N ARG A 225 1.36 -23.99 -5.88
CA ARG A 225 1.66 -25.32 -5.29
C ARG A 225 1.80 -26.47 -6.33
N ARG A 226 1.40 -26.24 -7.59
CA ARG A 226 1.46 -27.19 -8.70
C ARG A 226 2.29 -26.70 -9.88
N VAL A 227 3.07 -25.60 -9.74
CA VAL A 227 4.01 -25.23 -10.79
C VAL A 227 5.08 -26.30 -10.90
N SER A 228 5.35 -26.74 -12.13
CA SER A 228 6.42 -27.68 -12.40
C SER A 228 7.73 -27.20 -11.75
N PHE A 229 8.42 -28.10 -11.07
CA PHE A 229 9.73 -27.82 -10.44
C PHE A 229 10.70 -27.18 -11.44
N ASN A 230 10.68 -27.65 -12.69
CA ASN A 230 11.50 -27.09 -13.77
C ASN A 230 11.22 -25.61 -14.03
N PHE A 231 9.96 -25.19 -13.94
CA PHE A 231 9.59 -23.76 -14.08
C PHE A 231 10.16 -22.93 -12.93
N PHE A 232 10.03 -23.42 -11.70
CA PHE A 232 10.58 -22.75 -10.51
C PHE A 232 12.11 -22.59 -10.62
N VAL A 233 12.80 -23.64 -11.10
CA VAL A 233 14.25 -23.60 -11.34
C VAL A 233 14.61 -22.57 -12.40
N VAL A 234 13.97 -22.60 -13.58
CA VAL A 234 14.25 -21.63 -14.67
C VAL A 234 13.97 -20.21 -14.22
N PHE A 235 12.84 -19.97 -13.54
CA PHE A 235 12.52 -18.64 -13.00
C PHE A 235 13.56 -18.17 -11.98
N SER A 236 13.97 -19.03 -11.05
CA SER A 236 14.97 -18.73 -10.05
C SER A 236 16.33 -18.43 -10.69
N CYS A 237 16.74 -19.21 -11.69
CA CYS A 237 18.01 -18.96 -12.43
C CYS A 237 17.98 -17.62 -13.17
N LEU A 238 16.90 -17.29 -13.85
CA LEU A 238 16.77 -16.01 -14.55
C LEU A 238 16.72 -14.82 -13.59
N PHE A 239 16.03 -15.00 -12.45
CA PHE A 239 15.97 -13.97 -11.42
C PHE A 239 17.35 -13.75 -10.75
N LEU A 240 18.07 -14.83 -10.42
CA LEU A 240 19.42 -14.76 -9.90
C LEU A 240 20.39 -14.13 -10.90
N LEU A 241 20.21 -14.41 -12.20
CA LEU A 241 20.99 -13.77 -13.26
C LEU A 241 20.71 -12.27 -13.32
N ALA A 242 19.44 -11.85 -13.23
CA ALA A 242 19.07 -10.43 -13.16
C ALA A 242 19.66 -9.74 -11.92
N CYS A 243 19.62 -10.39 -10.75
CA CYS A 243 20.28 -9.92 -9.54
C CYS A 243 21.81 -9.81 -9.72
N TYR A 244 22.44 -10.80 -10.35
CA TYR A 244 23.89 -10.80 -10.62
C TYR A 244 24.29 -9.64 -11.55
N ILE A 245 23.56 -9.43 -12.65
CA ILE A 245 23.82 -8.31 -13.58
C ILE A 245 23.62 -6.96 -12.87
N SER A 246 22.62 -6.84 -11.99
CA SER A 246 22.33 -5.62 -11.24
C SER A 246 23.23 -5.44 -10.01
N TYR A 247 24.01 -6.46 -9.62
CA TYR A 247 24.74 -6.48 -8.37
C TYR A 247 25.76 -5.35 -8.26
N GLY A 248 26.64 -5.21 -9.25
CA GLY A 248 27.72 -4.22 -9.23
C GLY A 248 27.24 -2.77 -9.25
N GLY A 249 26.23 -2.48 -10.10
CA GLY A 249 25.74 -1.12 -10.31
C GLY A 249 24.73 -0.63 -9.26
N PHE A 250 23.88 -1.52 -8.75
CA PHE A 250 22.75 -1.08 -7.91
C PHE A 250 22.71 -1.75 -6.53
N ILE A 251 22.90 -3.06 -6.44
CA ILE A 251 22.67 -3.80 -5.19
C ILE A 251 23.86 -3.61 -4.23
N LYS A 252 25.09 -3.82 -4.70
CA LYS A 252 26.29 -3.71 -3.88
C LYS A 252 26.43 -2.33 -3.21
N PRO A 253 26.29 -1.19 -3.93
CA PRO A 253 26.35 0.13 -3.29
C PRO A 253 25.31 0.31 -2.17
N LYS A 254 24.09 -0.23 -2.34
CA LYS A 254 23.05 -0.15 -1.32
C LYS A 254 23.34 -1.01 -0.09
N ILE A 255 23.94 -2.18 -0.28
CA ILE A 255 24.41 -3.05 0.81
C ILE A 255 25.54 -2.37 1.58
N GLU A 256 26.54 -1.84 0.87
CA GLU A 256 27.69 -1.13 1.49
C GLU A 256 27.23 0.12 2.23
N GLN A 257 26.32 0.91 1.63
CA GLN A 257 25.71 2.05 2.28
C GLN A 257 24.98 1.62 3.57
N THR A 258 24.19 0.56 3.52
CA THR A 258 23.44 0.06 4.70
C THR A 258 24.39 -0.41 5.80
N LYS A 259 25.47 -1.13 5.45
CA LYS A 259 26.51 -1.54 6.42
C LYS A 259 27.19 -0.35 7.06
N LYS A 260 27.59 0.65 6.26
CA LYS A 260 28.21 1.88 6.75
C LYS A 260 27.28 2.66 7.69
N GLU A 261 26.00 2.82 7.31
CA GLU A 261 25.00 3.51 8.13
C GLU A 261 24.77 2.79 9.46
N LEU A 262 24.74 1.45 9.47
CA LEU A 262 24.63 0.66 10.69
C LEU A 262 25.87 0.79 11.59
N GLN A 263 27.07 0.81 11.02
CA GLN A 263 28.30 1.04 11.77
C GLN A 263 28.33 2.43 12.42
N LEU A 264 27.91 3.46 11.68
CA LEU A 264 27.80 4.83 12.22
C LEU A 264 26.80 4.89 13.37
N TYR A 265 25.63 4.28 13.22
CA TYR A 265 24.64 4.24 14.30
C TYR A 265 25.15 3.54 15.56
N ASN A 266 25.88 2.42 15.41
CA ASN A 266 26.52 1.73 16.54
C ASN A 266 27.64 2.56 17.21
N GLN A 267 28.14 3.59 16.55
CA GLN A 267 29.09 4.56 17.09
C GLN A 267 28.40 5.81 17.67
N GLY A 268 27.08 5.81 17.81
CA GLY A 268 26.29 6.95 18.29
C GLY A 268 26.07 8.06 17.26
N ILE A 269 26.33 7.78 15.95
CA ILE A 269 26.14 8.76 14.86
C ILE A 269 24.88 8.37 14.08
N ASP A 270 23.79 9.10 14.30
CA ASP A 270 22.47 8.82 13.71
C ASP A 270 22.16 9.64 12.45
N SER A 271 23.08 10.47 11.95
CA SER A 271 22.91 11.40 10.83
C SER A 271 22.73 10.74 9.45
N SER A 272 22.47 9.43 9.43
CA SER A 272 22.19 8.67 8.20
C SER A 272 20.70 8.38 8.03
N SER A 273 20.29 7.99 6.81
CA SER A 273 18.89 7.65 6.53
C SER A 273 18.34 6.46 7.33
N LEU A 274 19.20 5.50 7.71
CA LEU A 274 18.82 4.38 8.56
C LEU A 274 18.91 4.77 10.04
N GLY A 275 19.98 5.48 10.42
CA GLY A 275 20.18 5.96 11.78
C GLY A 275 19.04 6.85 12.24
N SER A 276 18.63 7.83 11.43
CA SER A 276 17.51 8.72 11.76
C SER A 276 16.19 7.99 11.96
N ARG A 277 15.95 6.89 11.24
CA ARG A 277 14.76 6.05 11.48
C ARG A 277 14.85 5.30 12.81
N PHE A 278 16.00 4.75 13.15
CA PHE A 278 16.19 4.07 14.44
C PHE A 278 16.01 5.05 15.59
N SER A 279 16.60 6.24 15.51
CA SER A 279 16.39 7.31 16.50
C SER A 279 14.92 7.71 16.63
N LEU A 280 14.20 7.86 15.49
CA LEU A 280 12.75 8.12 15.49
C LEU A 280 11.96 6.98 16.16
N TRP A 281 12.34 5.73 15.95
CA TRP A 281 11.64 4.59 16.55
C TRP A 281 11.90 4.48 18.05
N VAL A 282 13.13 4.72 18.49
CA VAL A 282 13.47 4.76 19.92
C VAL A 282 12.71 5.88 20.61
N VAL A 283 12.88 7.12 20.16
CA VAL A 283 12.22 8.30 20.74
C VAL A 283 10.70 8.19 20.67
N GLY A 284 10.15 7.78 19.52
CA GLY A 284 8.71 7.60 19.36
C GLY A 284 8.11 6.50 20.24
N GLY A 285 8.86 5.40 20.44
CA GLY A 285 8.48 4.33 21.35
C GLY A 285 8.45 4.78 22.82
N GLU A 286 9.46 5.51 23.25
CA GLU A 286 9.52 6.07 24.60
C GLU A 286 8.43 7.11 24.88
N ILE A 287 8.11 7.95 23.86
CA ILE A 287 6.99 8.90 23.95
C ILE A 287 5.66 8.15 24.09
N PHE A 288 5.44 7.08 23.34
CA PHE A 288 4.26 6.25 23.49
C PHE A 288 4.15 5.64 24.89
N LEU A 289 5.25 5.11 25.43
CA LEU A 289 5.25 4.52 26.78
C LEU A 289 4.93 5.55 27.86
N SER A 290 5.38 6.80 27.70
CA SER A 290 5.08 7.89 28.65
C SER A 290 3.68 8.49 28.43
N HIS A 291 3.12 8.41 27.23
CA HIS A 291 1.81 8.98 26.88
C HIS A 291 0.92 7.96 26.14
N PRO A 292 0.50 6.85 26.81
CA PRO A 292 -0.21 5.74 26.15
C PRO A 292 -1.63 6.09 25.67
N TYR A 293 -2.19 7.21 26.10
CA TYR A 293 -3.52 7.66 25.70
C TYR A 293 -3.52 8.58 24.47
N GLY A 294 -2.35 8.90 23.95
CA GLY A 294 -2.17 9.74 22.76
C GLY A 294 -1.56 11.10 23.08
N ASN A 295 -1.21 11.83 22.02
CA ASN A 295 -0.44 13.06 22.12
C ASN A 295 -0.71 13.99 20.94
N THR A 296 -0.49 15.31 21.07
CA THR A 296 -0.43 16.21 19.94
C THR A 296 0.94 16.14 19.28
N LEU A 297 1.04 16.60 18.02
CA LEU A 297 2.33 16.69 17.31
C LEU A 297 3.31 17.61 18.03
N GLU A 298 2.81 18.75 18.53
CA GLU A 298 3.60 19.75 19.27
C GLU A 298 4.12 19.21 20.59
N ASN A 299 3.27 18.46 21.33
CA ASN A 299 3.71 17.85 22.56
C ASN A 299 4.66 16.67 22.30
N ARG A 300 4.44 15.88 21.23
CA ARG A 300 5.38 14.85 20.77
C ARG A 300 6.77 15.45 20.54
N ARG A 301 6.86 16.61 19.87
CA ARG A 301 8.11 17.33 19.68
C ARG A 301 8.75 17.75 20.99
N LYS A 302 8.01 18.39 21.90
CA LYS A 302 8.53 18.80 23.20
C LYS A 302 9.05 17.62 24.02
N GLN A 303 8.33 16.48 23.99
CA GLN A 303 8.79 15.26 24.66
C GLN A 303 10.06 14.68 24.00
N ALA A 304 10.17 14.75 22.66
CA ALA A 304 11.38 14.34 21.96
C ALA A 304 12.57 15.22 22.37
N GLU A 305 12.40 16.54 22.46
CA GLU A 305 13.44 17.48 22.91
C GLU A 305 13.95 17.12 24.31
N ILE A 306 13.05 16.81 25.25
CA ILE A 306 13.41 16.39 26.61
C ILE A 306 14.20 15.07 26.57
N LYS A 307 13.73 14.06 25.83
CA LYS A 307 14.35 12.74 25.79
C LYS A 307 15.73 12.75 25.15
N ILE A 308 15.96 13.62 24.18
CA ILE A 308 17.24 13.77 23.51
C ILE A 308 18.29 14.44 24.42
N LEU A 309 17.89 15.21 25.42
CA LEU A 309 18.82 15.70 26.43
C LEU A 309 19.48 14.54 27.22
N ASP A 310 18.73 13.45 27.42
CA ASP A 310 19.21 12.25 28.12
C ASP A 310 19.90 11.25 27.15
N ALA A 311 19.62 11.32 25.85
CA ALA A 311 20.12 10.42 24.80
C ALA A 311 20.53 11.21 23.54
N PRO A 312 21.64 11.96 23.57
CA PRO A 312 22.08 12.85 22.47
C PRO A 312 22.36 12.12 21.15
N GLU A 313 22.63 10.81 21.20
CA GLU A 313 22.86 9.96 20.03
C GLU A 313 21.62 9.82 19.14
N ASN A 314 20.44 10.23 19.61
CA ASN A 314 19.18 10.21 18.84
C ASN A 314 18.78 11.60 18.31
N GLN A 315 19.71 12.54 18.19
CA GLN A 315 19.45 13.94 17.85
C GLN A 315 18.74 14.14 16.50
N THR A 316 19.01 13.30 15.51
CA THR A 316 18.36 13.43 14.18
C THR A 316 16.87 13.13 14.21
N ALA A 317 16.34 12.51 15.27
CA ALA A 317 14.90 12.35 15.43
C ALA A 317 14.18 13.71 15.40
N LEU A 318 14.75 14.79 15.95
CA LEU A 318 14.15 16.13 15.95
C LEU A 318 13.92 16.72 14.55
N ILE A 319 14.68 16.28 13.55
CA ILE A 319 14.55 16.77 12.18
C ILE A 319 13.23 16.27 11.55
N TYR A 320 12.79 15.06 11.91
CA TYR A 320 11.69 14.37 11.23
C TYR A 320 10.47 14.12 12.12
N ILE A 321 10.58 14.34 13.45
CA ILE A 321 9.54 14.01 14.43
C ILE A 321 8.18 14.69 14.12
N ASP A 322 8.21 15.88 13.51
CA ASP A 322 7.00 16.63 13.12
C ASP A 322 6.36 16.07 11.85
N THR A 323 7.10 15.34 11.04
CA THR A 323 6.58 14.78 9.79
C THR A 323 5.90 13.43 10.05
N HIS A 324 6.65 12.42 10.40
CA HIS A 324 6.18 11.09 10.80
C HIS A 324 7.34 10.19 11.25
N LEU A 325 7.03 9.10 11.96
CA LEU A 325 8.04 8.20 12.54
C LEU A 325 8.56 7.12 11.57
N HIS A 326 8.24 7.17 10.29
CA HIS A 326 8.59 6.13 9.31
C HIS A 326 8.25 4.69 9.75
N ASN A 327 7.18 4.53 10.52
CA ASN A 327 6.62 3.25 10.94
C ASN A 327 5.15 3.46 11.30
N GLU A 328 4.24 2.78 10.61
CA GLU A 328 2.80 2.96 10.75
C GLU A 328 2.28 2.68 12.16
N LEU A 329 2.80 1.62 12.79
CA LEU A 329 2.38 1.24 14.14
C LEU A 329 2.87 2.25 15.18
N LEU A 330 4.14 2.65 15.10
CA LEU A 330 4.72 3.64 16.02
C LEU A 330 4.11 5.02 15.82
N GLU A 331 3.84 5.44 14.58
CA GLU A 331 3.15 6.70 14.30
C GLU A 331 1.78 6.73 14.97
N SER A 332 0.98 5.68 14.77
CA SER A 332 -0.34 5.58 15.38
C SER A 332 -0.27 5.46 16.90
N ALA A 333 0.74 4.75 17.44
CA ALA A 333 0.96 4.62 18.87
C ALA A 333 1.34 5.96 19.53
N SER A 334 2.25 6.71 18.91
CA SER A 334 2.76 7.97 19.48
C SER A 334 1.74 9.11 19.47
N LEU A 335 0.77 9.09 18.54
CA LEU A 335 -0.25 10.13 18.38
C LEU A 335 -1.61 9.70 18.96
N GLN A 336 -2.16 8.57 18.51
CA GLN A 336 -3.48 8.10 18.93
C GLN A 336 -3.41 7.09 20.09
N GLY A 337 -2.22 6.85 20.65
CA GLY A 337 -2.02 5.97 21.80
C GLY A 337 -2.33 4.50 21.51
N VAL A 338 -2.68 3.76 22.55
CA VAL A 338 -3.04 2.33 22.47
C VAL A 338 -4.20 2.10 21.51
N VAL A 339 -5.17 3.00 21.44
CA VAL A 339 -6.34 2.86 20.57
C VAL A 339 -5.94 2.92 19.10
N GLY A 340 -5.05 3.86 18.74
CA GLY A 340 -4.48 3.95 17.38
C GLY A 340 -3.67 2.70 17.03
N LEU A 341 -2.76 2.29 17.89
CA LEU A 341 -1.93 1.09 17.72
C LEU A 341 -2.79 -0.16 17.47
N LEU A 342 -3.76 -0.42 18.35
CA LEU A 342 -4.62 -1.60 18.26
C LEU A 342 -5.50 -1.58 17.01
N SER A 343 -5.97 -0.39 16.59
CA SER A 343 -6.79 -0.26 15.38
C SER A 343 -6.03 -0.62 14.11
N VAL A 344 -4.79 -0.15 13.96
CA VAL A 344 -3.92 -0.49 12.81
C VAL A 344 -3.52 -1.96 12.86
N PHE A 345 -3.17 -2.47 14.04
CA PHE A 345 -2.84 -3.89 14.21
C PHE A 345 -4.03 -4.79 13.85
N ALA A 346 -5.24 -4.47 14.33
CA ALA A 346 -6.46 -5.20 14.00
C ALA A 346 -6.78 -5.16 12.50
N PHE A 347 -6.52 -4.04 11.83
CA PHE A 347 -6.66 -3.93 10.38
C PHE A 347 -5.71 -4.88 9.65
N TYR A 348 -4.42 -4.86 9.94
CA TYR A 348 -3.44 -5.77 9.34
C TYR A 348 -3.78 -7.25 9.61
N LEU A 349 -4.16 -7.56 10.85
CA LEU A 349 -4.55 -8.91 11.24
C LEU A 349 -5.82 -9.37 10.51
N SER A 350 -6.82 -8.49 10.35
CA SER A 350 -8.06 -8.81 9.63
C SER A 350 -7.82 -9.14 8.16
N MET A 351 -6.90 -8.42 7.49
CA MET A 351 -6.49 -8.71 6.12
C MET A 351 -5.80 -10.07 6.01
N LEU A 352 -4.80 -10.33 6.87
CA LEU A 352 -4.05 -11.59 6.85
C LEU A 352 -4.94 -12.80 7.15
N ILE A 353 -5.76 -12.72 8.20
CA ILE A 353 -6.68 -13.82 8.57
C ILE A 353 -7.62 -14.13 7.41
N ARG A 354 -8.20 -13.09 6.78
CA ARG A 354 -9.08 -13.31 5.62
C ARG A 354 -8.32 -13.90 4.44
N ALA A 355 -7.15 -13.35 4.10
CA ALA A 355 -6.35 -13.81 2.99
C ALA A 355 -5.99 -15.29 3.13
N ILE A 356 -5.54 -15.70 4.31
CA ILE A 356 -5.14 -17.08 4.61
C ILE A 356 -6.36 -18.00 4.68
N ARG A 357 -7.39 -17.67 5.47
CA ARG A 357 -8.58 -18.52 5.66
C ARG A 357 -9.39 -18.72 4.38
N ARG A 358 -9.46 -17.70 3.53
CA ARG A 358 -10.19 -17.73 2.26
C ARG A 358 -9.31 -18.08 1.07
N ARG A 359 -8.01 -18.28 1.27
CA ARG A 359 -7.01 -18.52 0.22
C ARG A 359 -7.05 -17.48 -0.90
N LEU A 360 -7.17 -16.22 -0.53
CA LEU A 360 -7.24 -15.09 -1.45
C LEU A 360 -5.84 -14.56 -1.71
N THR A 361 -5.15 -15.11 -2.70
CA THR A 361 -3.77 -14.71 -3.05
C THR A 361 -3.61 -13.20 -3.28
N PRO A 362 -4.49 -12.50 -4.04
CA PRO A 362 -4.29 -11.07 -4.26
C PRO A 362 -4.46 -10.25 -2.97
N LEU A 363 -5.36 -10.64 -2.09
CA LEU A 363 -5.48 -10.00 -0.78
C LEU A 363 -4.22 -10.26 0.08
N LEU A 364 -3.63 -11.45 -0.02
CA LEU A 364 -2.38 -11.76 0.68
C LEU A 364 -1.24 -10.86 0.16
N ILE A 365 -1.12 -10.68 -1.17
CA ILE A 365 -0.15 -9.77 -1.78
C ILE A 365 -0.29 -8.36 -1.18
N VAL A 366 -1.49 -7.79 -1.23
CA VAL A 366 -1.74 -6.44 -0.71
C VAL A 366 -1.44 -6.36 0.79
N SER A 367 -1.85 -7.38 1.56
CA SER A 367 -1.60 -7.42 3.01
C SER A 367 -0.11 -7.44 3.33
N LEU A 368 0.67 -8.28 2.65
CA LEU A 368 2.11 -8.39 2.86
C LEU A 368 2.83 -7.10 2.44
N CYS A 369 2.45 -6.51 1.28
CA CYS A 369 2.97 -5.21 0.86
C CYS A 369 2.71 -4.13 1.90
N MET A 370 1.46 -3.99 2.36
CA MET A 370 1.11 -2.97 3.35
C MET A 370 1.84 -3.17 4.68
N ILE A 371 1.97 -4.40 5.16
CA ILE A 371 2.68 -4.69 6.41
C ILE A 371 4.17 -4.38 6.26
N VAL A 372 4.82 -4.93 5.23
CA VAL A 372 6.26 -4.73 5.03
C VAL A 372 6.59 -3.25 4.82
N TYR A 373 5.82 -2.54 4.00
CA TYR A 373 6.08 -1.12 3.75
C TYR A 373 5.68 -0.25 4.94
N GLY A 374 4.63 -0.60 5.67
CA GLY A 374 4.21 0.06 6.90
C GLY A 374 5.21 -0.07 8.06
N THR A 375 6.13 -1.06 8.04
CA THR A 375 7.25 -1.09 9.00
C THR A 375 8.36 -0.10 8.68
N THR A 376 8.39 0.45 7.48
CA THR A 376 9.48 1.34 7.01
C THR A 376 9.00 2.74 6.62
N ASP A 377 7.69 2.95 6.60
CA ASP A 377 7.04 4.24 6.29
C ASP A 377 5.61 4.27 6.83
N VAL A 378 4.89 5.39 6.64
CA VAL A 378 3.50 5.57 7.07
C VAL A 378 2.59 5.66 5.85
N LEU A 379 1.91 4.56 5.55
CA LEU A 379 1.06 4.43 4.36
C LEU A 379 -0.31 5.10 4.52
N LEU A 380 -0.85 5.10 5.75
CA LEU A 380 -2.21 5.58 6.05
C LEU A 380 -2.26 7.09 6.39
N ILE A 381 -1.23 7.84 5.95
CA ILE A 381 -1.20 9.31 5.97
C ILE A 381 -1.07 9.85 4.55
N SER A 382 -0.31 9.19 3.69
CA SER A 382 -0.05 9.62 2.32
C SER A 382 -1.31 9.49 1.46
N PRO A 383 -1.83 10.58 0.87
CA PRO A 383 -3.07 10.54 0.10
C PRO A 383 -3.05 9.51 -1.04
N GLU A 384 -1.95 9.46 -1.80
CA GLU A 384 -1.75 8.57 -2.94
C GLU A 384 -1.79 7.10 -2.50
N SER A 385 -1.10 6.81 -1.40
CA SER A 385 -1.06 5.48 -0.79
C SER A 385 -2.44 5.06 -0.29
N ILE A 386 -3.13 5.91 0.48
CA ILE A 386 -4.47 5.63 1.01
C ILE A 386 -5.42 5.28 -0.14
N MET A 387 -5.51 6.12 -1.16
CA MET A 387 -6.43 5.92 -2.27
C MET A 387 -6.10 4.65 -3.06
N PHE A 388 -4.82 4.41 -3.36
CA PHE A 388 -4.39 3.22 -4.07
C PHE A 388 -4.72 1.94 -3.30
N PHE A 389 -4.33 1.85 -2.02
CA PHE A 389 -4.53 0.63 -1.24
C PHE A 389 -6.01 0.37 -0.94
N ILE A 390 -6.81 1.39 -0.66
CA ILE A 390 -8.26 1.23 -0.44
C ILE A 390 -8.95 0.70 -1.70
N LEU A 391 -8.68 1.31 -2.87
CA LEU A 391 -9.26 0.85 -4.13
C LEU A 391 -8.80 -0.58 -4.47
N THR A 392 -7.53 -0.87 -4.26
CA THR A 392 -6.99 -2.22 -4.45
C THR A 392 -7.68 -3.22 -3.53
N LEU A 393 -7.86 -2.91 -2.24
CA LEU A 393 -8.61 -3.75 -1.30
C LEU A 393 -10.07 -3.92 -1.70
N ALA A 394 -10.73 -2.86 -2.19
CA ALA A 394 -12.11 -2.94 -2.65
C ALA A 394 -12.27 -3.99 -3.76
N PHE A 395 -11.31 -4.07 -4.66
CA PHE A 395 -11.34 -5.00 -5.77
C PHE A 395 -10.87 -6.41 -5.43
N PHE A 396 -9.85 -6.55 -4.60
CA PHE A 396 -9.18 -7.83 -4.39
C PHE A 396 -9.55 -8.55 -3.08
N SER A 397 -10.25 -7.90 -2.15
CA SER A 397 -10.63 -8.53 -0.87
C SER A 397 -11.59 -9.73 -1.00
N ARG A 398 -12.20 -9.93 -2.16
CA ARG A 398 -13.16 -11.00 -2.46
C ARG A 398 -12.99 -11.57 -3.86
N PHE A 399 -11.83 -11.45 -4.42
CA PHE A 399 -11.59 -11.94 -5.77
C PHE A 399 -11.95 -13.44 -5.87
N PRO A 400 -12.82 -13.85 -6.81
CA PRO A 400 -13.28 -15.23 -6.90
C PRO A 400 -12.11 -16.15 -7.24
N VAL A 401 -11.92 -17.19 -6.43
CA VAL A 401 -10.97 -18.28 -6.71
C VAL A 401 -11.62 -19.22 -7.73
N SER A 402 -11.70 -18.82 -9.00
CA SER A 402 -12.26 -19.66 -10.06
C SER A 402 -11.19 -20.50 -10.74
N MET A 403 -10.48 -21.36 -10.00
CA MET A 403 -9.62 -22.38 -10.62
C MET A 403 -9.78 -23.76 -9.95
N ARG A 404 -11.00 -24.19 -9.71
CA ARG A 404 -11.20 -25.56 -9.20
C ARG A 404 -11.54 -26.61 -10.27
N SER A 405 -11.72 -26.25 -11.55
CA SER A 405 -12.27 -27.18 -12.56
C SER A 405 -11.49 -27.37 -13.87
N GLN A 406 -10.26 -26.84 -14.01
CA GLN A 406 -9.54 -26.99 -15.29
C GLN A 406 -8.14 -27.63 -15.18
N VAL A 407 -7.86 -28.39 -14.12
CA VAL A 407 -6.62 -29.20 -14.06
C VAL A 407 -6.96 -30.66 -13.75
N THR A 408 -7.90 -31.20 -14.52
CA THR A 408 -8.08 -32.63 -14.72
C THR A 408 -8.18 -32.85 -16.22
N GLU A 409 -7.07 -32.66 -16.92
CA GLU A 409 -6.72 -33.30 -18.20
C GLU A 409 -5.20 -33.25 -18.36
#